data_998cada2c80e53829c1344188110ae1b
#
_entry.id   998cada2c80e53829c1344188110ae1b
#
_cell.length_a   1.000
_cell.length_b   1.000
_cell.length_c   1.000
_cell.angle_alpha   90.00
_cell.angle_beta   90.00
_cell.angle_gamma   90.00
#
_symmetry.space_group_name_H-M   'P 1'
#
loop_
_entity.id
_entity.type
_entity.pdbx_description
1 polymer ?
#
loop_
_entity_poly.entity_id
_entity_poly.type
_entity_poly.pdbx_seq_one_letter_code
_entity_poly.pdbx_strand_id
1 'polypeptide(L)'
;MRRARQPVGEDGAKLRSERRLILNLSCVFCSVAAGVTDPGVCLAVNKEFVVFPALHQRPNNRGHMLLVPAGHFGSIADVPPEKAAPMLAALQATTQAVQAAFGASGTTVRLNLGPPAQGIFHLHWHITPRYVGDDFNSAKSREVPLSERLQLTAELRQHLVRRAPAQIRN
;
A
#
# COMPACT_ATOMS: atom_id res chain seq x y z
N MET A 1 9.40 -50.30 -17.65
CA MET A 1 9.68 -49.11 -18.48
C MET A 1 9.14 -47.87 -17.74
N ARG A 2 9.97 -47.06 -17.10
CA ARG A 2 9.61 -45.83 -16.41
C ARG A 2 9.73 -44.66 -17.38
N ARG A 3 8.64 -43.96 -17.68
CA ARG A 3 8.66 -42.74 -18.48
C ARG A 3 9.28 -41.59 -17.66
N ALA A 4 10.37 -41.04 -18.14
CA ALA A 4 11.00 -39.84 -17.58
C ALA A 4 10.05 -38.64 -17.75
N ARG A 5 9.84 -37.87 -16.64
CA ARG A 5 9.18 -36.59 -16.68
C ARG A 5 10.14 -35.55 -17.23
N GLN A 6 9.78 -34.88 -18.31
CA GLN A 6 10.54 -33.75 -18.84
C GLN A 6 10.46 -32.56 -17.88
N PRO A 7 11.55 -31.76 -17.70
CA PRO A 7 11.51 -30.56 -16.90
C PRO A 7 10.64 -29.50 -17.57
N VAL A 8 9.77 -28.88 -16.80
CA VAL A 8 8.93 -27.74 -17.26
C VAL A 8 9.86 -26.54 -17.36
N GLY A 9 10.08 -26.00 -18.57
CA GLY A 9 11.00 -24.91 -18.83
C GLY A 9 10.62 -23.61 -18.11
N GLU A 10 11.61 -22.72 -17.95
CA GLU A 10 11.53 -21.40 -17.28
C GLU A 10 10.40 -20.51 -17.85
N ASP A 11 9.99 -20.69 -19.09
CA ASP A 11 8.85 -20.01 -19.72
C ASP A 11 7.49 -20.31 -19.05
N GLY A 12 7.32 -21.49 -18.49
CA GLY A 12 6.12 -21.88 -17.76
C GLY A 12 5.94 -21.17 -16.41
N ALA A 13 7.05 -20.82 -15.76
CA ALA A 13 7.04 -20.09 -14.50
C ALA A 13 6.74 -18.60 -14.73
N LYS A 14 7.27 -18.01 -15.79
CA LYS A 14 7.05 -16.61 -16.18
C LYS A 14 5.60 -16.39 -16.60
N LEU A 15 5.04 -17.27 -17.43
CA LEU A 15 3.63 -17.26 -17.83
C LEU A 15 2.66 -17.48 -16.65
N ARG A 16 3.04 -18.25 -15.62
CA ARG A 16 2.24 -18.42 -14.42
C ARG A 16 2.28 -17.18 -13.51
N SER A 17 3.41 -16.47 -13.45
CA SER A 17 3.54 -15.23 -12.70
C SER A 17 2.73 -14.10 -13.35
N GLU A 18 2.80 -13.99 -14.68
CA GLU A 18 2.01 -13.02 -15.46
C GLU A 18 0.50 -13.32 -15.39
N ARG A 19 0.07 -14.60 -15.46
CA ARG A 19 -1.32 -14.99 -15.23
C ARG A 19 -1.81 -14.69 -13.81
N ARG A 20 -0.96 -14.78 -12.81
CA ARG A 20 -1.32 -14.47 -11.41
C ARG A 20 -1.54 -12.97 -11.18
N LEU A 21 -0.83 -12.09 -11.91
CA LEU A 21 -1.11 -10.65 -11.92
C LEU A 21 -2.44 -10.33 -12.63
N ILE A 22 -2.79 -11.05 -13.69
CA ILE A 22 -4.01 -10.80 -14.49
C ILE A 22 -5.27 -11.27 -13.75
N LEU A 23 -5.17 -12.21 -12.82
CA LEU A 23 -6.33 -12.86 -12.20
C LEU A 23 -6.99 -12.10 -11.03
N ASN A 24 -6.42 -10.98 -10.60
CA ASN A 24 -6.99 -10.20 -9.47
C ASN A 24 -7.43 -8.78 -9.82
N LEU A 25 -7.71 -8.47 -11.09
CA LEU A 25 -8.30 -7.18 -11.50
C LEU A 25 -9.74 -6.98 -10.96
N SER A 26 -10.39 -8.04 -10.45
CA SER A 26 -11.64 -7.93 -9.70
C SER A 26 -11.44 -7.27 -8.31
N CYS A 27 -10.24 -7.25 -7.78
CA CYS A 27 -9.90 -6.54 -6.55
C CYS A 27 -9.49 -5.10 -6.90
N VAL A 28 -10.21 -4.12 -6.35
CA VAL A 28 -9.94 -2.69 -6.61
C VAL A 28 -8.51 -2.30 -6.24
N PHE A 29 -7.93 -2.85 -5.16
CA PHE A 29 -6.57 -2.50 -4.76
C PHE A 29 -5.50 -3.12 -5.68
N CYS A 30 -5.73 -4.33 -6.19
CA CYS A 30 -4.88 -4.89 -7.23
C CYS A 30 -4.93 -4.03 -8.50
N SER A 31 -6.12 -3.55 -8.87
CA SER A 31 -6.33 -2.70 -10.04
C SER A 31 -5.66 -1.33 -9.89
N VAL A 32 -5.72 -0.71 -8.70
CA VAL A 32 -4.99 0.54 -8.39
C VAL A 32 -3.48 0.32 -8.41
N ALA A 33 -3.01 -0.77 -7.78
CA ALA A 33 -1.58 -1.10 -7.76
C ALA A 33 -1.01 -1.36 -9.16
N ALA A 34 -1.81 -1.91 -10.07
CA ALA A 34 -1.47 -2.12 -11.47
C ALA A 34 -1.61 -0.83 -12.34
N GLY A 35 -2.09 0.28 -11.78
CA GLY A 35 -2.31 1.54 -12.50
C GLY A 35 -3.50 1.52 -13.48
N VAL A 36 -4.38 0.53 -13.37
CA VAL A 36 -5.59 0.39 -14.21
C VAL A 36 -6.71 1.27 -13.68
N THR A 37 -6.98 1.19 -12.37
CA THR A 37 -7.92 2.09 -11.69
C THR A 37 -7.16 3.29 -11.15
N ASP A 38 -7.71 4.49 -11.29
CA ASP A 38 -7.13 5.76 -10.82
C ASP A 38 -5.64 5.93 -11.21
N PRO A 39 -5.31 5.97 -12.51
CA PRO A 39 -3.93 6.02 -12.95
C PRO A 39 -3.18 7.23 -12.36
N GLY A 40 -1.96 6.99 -11.91
CA GLY A 40 -1.09 8.03 -11.34
C GLY A 40 -1.18 8.21 -9.82
N VAL A 41 -2.17 7.64 -9.12
CA VAL A 41 -2.26 7.76 -7.66
C VAL A 41 -1.33 6.82 -6.90
N CYS A 42 -0.87 5.75 -7.53
CA CYS A 42 -0.08 4.72 -6.89
C CYS A 42 1.42 5.04 -6.95
N LEU A 43 2.11 4.89 -5.82
CA LEU A 43 3.57 5.02 -5.70
C LEU A 43 4.16 3.70 -5.21
N ALA A 44 5.22 3.23 -5.85
CA ALA A 44 6.02 2.14 -5.34
C ALA A 44 6.81 2.62 -4.09
N VAL A 45 6.67 1.90 -2.98
CA VAL A 45 7.49 2.12 -1.78
C VAL A 45 8.75 1.25 -1.85
N ASN A 46 8.56 0.00 -2.25
CA ASN A 46 9.61 -0.95 -2.58
C ASN A 46 9.09 -1.95 -3.64
N LYS A 47 9.82 -3.05 -3.89
CA LYS A 47 9.42 -4.05 -4.90
C LYS A 47 8.11 -4.79 -4.59
N GLU A 48 7.68 -4.77 -3.33
CA GLU A 48 6.57 -5.60 -2.83
C GLU A 48 5.39 -4.79 -2.29
N PHE A 49 5.59 -3.50 -2.02
CA PHE A 49 4.58 -2.63 -1.40
C PHE A 49 4.42 -1.34 -2.17
N VAL A 50 3.18 -0.92 -2.28
CA VAL A 50 2.75 0.34 -2.89
C VAL A 50 1.95 1.16 -1.90
N VAL A 51 1.90 2.48 -2.12
CA VAL A 51 1.09 3.41 -1.33
C VAL A 51 0.26 4.30 -2.24
N PHE A 52 -0.97 4.57 -1.84
CA PHE A 52 -1.87 5.50 -2.52
C PHE A 52 -2.85 6.16 -1.54
N PRO A 53 -3.40 7.35 -1.87
CA PRO A 53 -4.37 8.02 -1.01
C PRO A 53 -5.66 7.21 -0.86
N ALA A 54 -6.17 7.14 0.37
CA ALA A 54 -7.49 6.60 0.62
C ALA A 54 -8.55 7.43 -0.11
N LEU A 55 -9.60 6.77 -0.62
CA LEU A 55 -10.73 7.43 -1.28
C LEU A 55 -11.43 8.44 -0.34
N HIS A 56 -11.49 8.12 0.94
CA HIS A 56 -12.10 8.96 1.95
C HIS A 56 -11.03 9.64 2.81
N GLN A 57 -11.12 10.97 2.89
CA GLN A 57 -10.24 11.82 3.69
C GLN A 57 -11.03 12.50 4.81
N ARG A 58 -10.39 12.70 5.98
CA ARG A 58 -10.95 13.58 7.02
C ARG A 58 -10.49 15.01 6.80
N PRO A 59 -11.35 16.02 7.01
CA PRO A 59 -11.01 17.43 6.73
C PRO A 59 -9.73 17.89 7.43
N ASN A 60 -9.58 17.55 8.70
CA ASN A 60 -8.46 17.99 9.53
C ASN A 60 -7.30 16.97 9.61
N ASN A 61 -7.38 15.85 8.87
CA ASN A 61 -6.33 14.82 8.77
C ASN A 61 -6.07 14.47 7.30
N ARG A 62 -5.93 15.50 6.46
CA ARG A 62 -5.64 15.34 5.03
C ARG A 62 -4.33 14.57 4.84
N GLY A 63 -4.32 13.63 3.92
CA GLY A 63 -3.15 12.80 3.64
C GLY A 63 -3.26 11.38 4.23
N HIS A 64 -4.49 10.91 4.49
CA HIS A 64 -4.74 9.51 4.81
C HIS A 64 -4.32 8.62 3.62
N MET A 65 -3.31 7.79 3.83
CA MET A 65 -2.74 6.89 2.85
C MET A 65 -3.06 5.44 3.18
N LEU A 66 -3.11 4.61 2.14
CA LEU A 66 -3.18 3.16 2.24
C LEU A 66 -1.86 2.56 1.77
N LEU A 67 -1.16 1.84 2.64
CA LEU A 67 -0.02 1.00 2.28
C LEU A 67 -0.53 -0.40 2.02
N VAL A 68 -0.22 -0.94 0.84
CA VAL A 68 -0.80 -2.16 0.31
C VAL A 68 0.30 -3.05 -0.27
N PRO A 69 0.32 -4.37 -0.04
CA PRO A 69 1.19 -5.26 -0.79
C PRO A 69 0.78 -5.27 -2.27
N ALA A 70 1.75 -5.29 -3.17
CA ALA A 70 1.50 -5.40 -4.62
C ALA A 70 0.89 -6.76 -4.98
N GLY A 71 1.22 -7.81 -4.22
CA GLY A 71 0.57 -9.12 -4.29
C GLY A 71 -0.73 -9.14 -3.50
N HIS A 72 -1.70 -9.93 -3.94
CA HIS A 72 -2.98 -10.06 -3.25
C HIS A 72 -2.88 -10.99 -2.03
N PHE A 73 -3.03 -10.42 -0.84
CA PHE A 73 -3.19 -11.14 0.43
C PHE A 73 -4.48 -10.65 1.09
N GLY A 74 -5.32 -11.55 1.60
CA GLY A 74 -6.55 -11.17 2.29
C GLY A 74 -6.28 -10.69 3.72
N SER A 75 -5.31 -11.30 4.39
CA SER A 75 -4.97 -11.09 5.79
C SER A 75 -3.46 -11.01 6.00
N ILE A 76 -3.03 -10.49 7.14
CA ILE A 76 -1.61 -10.52 7.55
C ILE A 76 -1.13 -11.96 7.77
N ALA A 77 -2.03 -12.88 8.13
CA ALA A 77 -1.73 -14.30 8.29
C ALA A 77 -1.37 -15.01 6.97
N ASP A 78 -1.77 -14.41 5.83
CA ASP A 78 -1.48 -14.95 4.49
C ASP A 78 -0.12 -14.46 3.95
N VAL A 79 0.53 -13.51 4.65
CA VAL A 79 1.81 -12.93 4.21
C VAL A 79 2.95 -13.87 4.56
N PRO A 80 3.74 -14.32 3.58
CA PRO A 80 4.90 -15.17 3.85
C PRO A 80 5.91 -14.49 4.77
N PRO A 81 6.53 -15.23 5.72
CA PRO A 81 7.47 -14.67 6.71
C PRO A 81 8.63 -13.88 6.09
N GLU A 82 9.11 -14.28 4.91
CA GLU A 82 10.19 -13.60 4.19
C GLU A 82 9.84 -12.18 3.74
N LYS A 83 8.54 -11.83 3.73
CA LYS A 83 8.05 -10.48 3.43
C LYS A 83 7.97 -9.57 4.66
N ALA A 84 8.28 -10.06 5.86
CA ALA A 84 8.17 -9.29 7.10
C ALA A 84 9.12 -8.08 7.11
N ALA A 85 10.38 -8.26 6.73
CA ALA A 85 11.35 -7.16 6.68
C ALA A 85 11.00 -6.12 5.61
N PRO A 86 10.69 -6.47 4.34
CA PRO A 86 10.18 -5.52 3.36
C PRO A 86 8.91 -4.79 3.79
N MET A 87 8.01 -5.47 4.48
CA MET A 87 6.76 -4.89 5.01
C MET A 87 7.06 -3.83 6.08
N LEU A 88 7.90 -4.15 7.06
CA LEU A 88 8.28 -3.20 8.11
C LEU A 88 9.00 -1.99 7.51
N ALA A 89 9.92 -2.20 6.57
CA ALA A 89 10.62 -1.12 5.88
C ALA A 89 9.64 -0.21 5.11
N ALA A 90 8.63 -0.79 4.45
CA ALA A 90 7.58 -0.02 3.75
C ALA A 90 6.71 0.79 4.73
N LEU A 91 6.33 0.22 5.88
CA LEU A 91 5.62 0.93 6.94
C LEU A 91 6.41 2.12 7.48
N GLN A 92 7.69 1.91 7.80
CA GLN A 92 8.59 2.95 8.29
C GLN A 92 8.75 4.09 7.27
N ALA A 93 9.05 3.75 6.01
CA ALA A 93 9.22 4.73 4.94
C ALA A 93 7.94 5.54 4.69
N THR A 94 6.79 4.87 4.63
CA THR A 94 5.51 5.54 4.37
C THR A 94 5.10 6.42 5.54
N THR A 95 5.23 5.95 6.79
CA THR A 95 4.90 6.73 7.98
C THR A 95 5.71 8.01 8.07
N GLN A 96 7.03 7.93 7.85
CA GLN A 96 7.91 9.08 7.84
C GLN A 96 7.62 10.05 6.69
N ALA A 97 7.33 9.51 5.50
CA ALA A 97 6.97 10.33 4.34
C ALA A 97 5.65 11.08 4.56
N VAL A 98 4.65 10.42 5.16
CA VAL A 98 3.37 11.05 5.51
C VAL A 98 3.55 12.18 6.52
N GLN A 99 4.34 11.98 7.58
CA GLN A 99 4.63 13.05 8.54
C GLN A 99 5.31 14.25 7.86
N ALA A 100 6.32 14.00 7.04
CA ALA A 100 7.08 15.06 6.38
C ALA A 100 6.25 15.78 5.30
N ALA A 101 5.47 15.04 4.49
CA ALA A 101 4.69 15.61 3.40
C ALA A 101 3.56 16.50 3.89
N PHE A 102 2.93 16.14 5.00
CA PHE A 102 1.73 16.83 5.50
C PHE A 102 1.99 17.64 6.78
N GLY A 103 3.24 17.77 7.22
CA GLY A 103 3.60 18.53 8.42
C GLY A 103 2.95 17.99 9.70
N ALA A 104 2.72 16.67 9.76
CA ALA A 104 2.00 16.06 10.85
C ALA A 104 2.86 15.87 12.10
N SER A 105 2.27 16.11 13.29
CA SER A 105 2.92 15.88 14.58
C SER A 105 3.11 14.38 14.90
N GLY A 106 2.26 13.53 14.30
CA GLY A 106 2.29 12.08 14.46
C GLY A 106 1.49 11.38 13.37
N THR A 107 1.38 10.06 13.46
CA THR A 107 0.55 9.24 12.57
C THR A 107 -0.23 8.21 13.36
N THR A 108 -1.46 7.94 12.94
CA THR A 108 -2.18 6.73 13.32
C THR A 108 -1.96 5.68 12.24
N VAL A 109 -1.38 4.55 12.64
CA VAL A 109 -1.27 3.36 11.78
C VAL A 109 -2.26 2.32 12.28
N ARG A 110 -3.17 1.88 11.39
CA ARG A 110 -4.21 0.91 11.73
C ARG A 110 -4.32 -0.16 10.67
N LEU A 111 -4.47 -1.39 11.11
CA LEU A 111 -4.78 -2.56 10.30
C LEU A 111 -6.16 -3.09 10.72
N ASN A 112 -7.04 -3.29 9.75
CA ASN A 112 -8.34 -3.94 9.95
C ASN A 112 -8.27 -5.33 9.33
N LEU A 113 -8.69 -6.35 10.08
CA LEU A 113 -8.67 -7.74 9.62
C LEU A 113 -10.06 -8.35 9.78
N GLY A 114 -10.52 -8.98 8.69
CA GLY A 114 -11.80 -9.67 8.63
C GLY A 114 -13.04 -8.77 8.80
N PRO A 115 -14.24 -9.29 8.45
CA PRO A 115 -15.49 -8.58 8.61
C PRO A 115 -15.86 -8.47 10.10
N PRO A 116 -16.56 -7.38 10.53
CA PRO A 116 -17.01 -6.25 9.71
C PRO A 116 -15.97 -5.14 9.56
N ALA A 117 -14.75 -5.29 10.09
CA ALA A 117 -13.75 -4.23 10.14
C ALA A 117 -13.04 -3.99 8.79
N GLN A 118 -12.89 -5.04 7.99
CA GLN A 118 -12.24 -5.01 6.69
C GLN A 118 -13.28 -5.02 5.57
N GLY A 119 -13.44 -3.87 4.89
CA GLY A 119 -14.38 -3.76 3.77
C GLY A 119 -13.85 -4.29 2.44
N ILE A 120 -12.54 -4.25 2.23
CA ILE A 120 -11.87 -4.75 1.03
C ILE A 120 -10.91 -5.85 1.42
N PHE A 121 -11.14 -7.07 0.92
CA PHE A 121 -10.33 -8.27 1.19
C PHE A 121 -9.01 -8.26 0.43
N HIS A 122 -8.21 -7.23 0.70
CA HIS A 122 -6.82 -7.08 0.33
C HIS A 122 -6.14 -6.39 1.50
N LEU A 123 -5.07 -6.96 2.01
CA LEU A 123 -4.34 -6.46 3.16
C LEU A 123 -3.91 -5.00 2.94
N HIS A 124 -4.23 -4.12 3.88
CA HIS A 124 -3.86 -2.72 3.79
C HIS A 124 -3.76 -2.06 5.16
N TRP A 125 -2.75 -1.24 5.33
CA TRP A 125 -2.58 -0.37 6.50
C TRP A 125 -3.09 1.02 6.17
N HIS A 126 -3.93 1.53 7.05
CA HIS A 126 -4.31 2.94 7.08
C HIS A 126 -3.22 3.74 7.78
N ILE A 127 -2.64 4.73 7.13
CA ILE A 127 -1.64 5.63 7.67
C ILE A 127 -2.21 7.04 7.59
N THR A 128 -2.63 7.58 8.73
CA THR A 128 -3.33 8.87 8.79
C THR A 128 -2.50 9.90 9.56
N PRO A 129 -2.24 11.09 8.98
CA PRO A 129 -1.58 12.19 9.67
C PRO A 129 -2.38 12.63 10.89
N ARG A 130 -1.66 12.98 11.97
CA ARG A 130 -2.26 13.45 13.22
C ARG A 130 -1.65 14.79 13.63
N TYR A 131 -2.49 15.65 14.17
CA TYR A 131 -2.13 16.98 14.61
C TYR A 131 -2.59 17.20 16.04
N VAL A 132 -1.89 18.08 16.79
CA VAL A 132 -2.32 18.43 18.16
C VAL A 132 -3.69 19.10 18.09
N GLY A 133 -4.64 18.56 18.84
CA GLY A 133 -6.01 19.07 18.87
C GLY A 133 -6.89 18.68 17.68
N ASP A 134 -6.45 17.72 16.85
CA ASP A 134 -7.29 17.21 15.77
C ASP A 134 -8.56 16.50 16.30
N ASP A 135 -9.61 16.47 15.49
CA ASP A 135 -10.90 15.84 15.78
C ASP A 135 -11.01 14.44 15.15
N PHE A 136 -9.91 13.74 15.02
CA PHE A 136 -9.78 12.47 14.28
C PHE A 136 -10.86 11.44 14.62
N ASN A 137 -11.27 11.33 15.88
CA ASN A 137 -12.25 10.34 16.31
C ASN A 137 -13.70 10.75 16.04
N SER A 138 -13.98 12.04 15.91
CA SER A 138 -15.32 12.60 15.72
C SER A 138 -15.59 13.11 14.29
N ALA A 139 -14.54 13.52 13.57
CA ALA A 139 -14.68 14.03 12.22
C ALA A 139 -15.17 12.95 11.23
N LYS A 140 -16.20 13.29 10.47
CA LYS A 140 -16.66 12.45 9.37
C LYS A 140 -15.70 12.56 8.18
N SER A 141 -15.37 11.43 7.59
CA SER A 141 -14.63 11.41 6.32
C SER A 141 -15.56 11.74 5.14
N ARG A 142 -14.99 12.33 4.09
CA ARG A 142 -15.65 12.56 2.81
C ARG A 142 -14.91 11.87 1.68
N GLU A 143 -15.63 11.47 0.66
CA GLU A 143 -15.01 11.03 -0.59
C GLU A 143 -14.32 12.21 -1.26
N VAL A 144 -13.14 11.97 -1.84
CA VAL A 144 -12.37 13.00 -2.55
C VAL A 144 -12.17 12.62 -4.02
N PRO A 145 -12.20 13.61 -4.92
CA PRO A 145 -12.05 13.37 -6.36
C PRO A 145 -10.64 12.90 -6.71
N LEU A 146 -10.49 12.32 -7.90
CA LEU A 146 -9.20 11.87 -8.42
C LEU A 146 -8.14 12.98 -8.43
N SER A 147 -8.54 14.21 -8.78
CA SER A 147 -7.63 15.36 -8.79
C SER A 147 -7.00 15.64 -7.42
N GLU A 148 -7.79 15.57 -6.34
CA GLU A 148 -7.27 15.74 -4.97
C GLU A 148 -6.34 14.57 -4.59
N ARG A 149 -6.68 13.34 -4.96
CA ARG A 149 -5.81 12.18 -4.72
C ARG A 149 -4.48 12.26 -5.48
N LEU A 150 -4.50 12.77 -6.71
CA LEU A 150 -3.26 13.02 -7.48
C LEU A 150 -2.38 14.10 -6.82
N GLN A 151 -2.96 15.16 -6.23
CA GLN A 151 -2.22 16.16 -5.46
C GLN A 151 -1.58 15.54 -4.21
N LEU A 152 -2.33 14.76 -3.42
CA LEU A 152 -1.81 14.04 -2.27
C LEU A 152 -0.64 13.11 -2.65
N THR A 153 -0.77 12.44 -3.79
CA THR A 153 0.28 11.56 -4.32
C THR A 153 1.53 12.35 -4.69
N ALA A 154 1.37 13.51 -5.34
CA ALA A 154 2.49 14.37 -5.73
C ALA A 154 3.25 14.91 -4.51
N GLU A 155 2.54 15.32 -3.47
CA GLU A 155 3.12 15.77 -2.20
C GLU A 155 3.90 14.64 -1.51
N LEU A 156 3.28 13.45 -1.37
CA LEU A 156 3.92 12.30 -0.76
C LEU A 156 5.18 11.85 -1.51
N ARG A 157 5.14 11.86 -2.84
CA ARG A 157 6.27 11.47 -3.72
C ARG A 157 7.56 12.22 -3.39
N GLN A 158 7.48 13.52 -3.08
CA GLN A 158 8.64 14.35 -2.78
C GLN A 158 9.40 13.88 -1.52
N HIS A 159 8.70 13.20 -0.62
CA HIS A 159 9.25 12.73 0.66
C HIS A 159 9.56 11.24 0.68
N LEU A 160 8.88 10.45 -0.16
CA LEU A 160 9.11 9.01 -0.24
C LEU A 160 10.43 8.67 -0.94
N VAL A 161 10.82 9.42 -1.97
CA VAL A 161 12.02 9.15 -2.82
C VAL A 161 13.31 9.64 -2.16
N ARG A 162 13.25 10.55 -1.17
CA ARG A 162 14.45 11.17 -0.58
C ARG A 162 15.22 10.32 0.40
N ARG A 163 14.76 9.10 0.73
CA ARG A 163 15.44 8.21 1.68
C ARG A 163 15.78 6.87 1.03
N ALA A 164 16.94 6.82 0.35
CA ALA A 164 17.67 5.58 0.25
C ALA A 164 17.93 5.05 1.69
N PRO A 165 17.88 3.74 1.94
CA PRO A 165 18.05 3.20 3.29
C PRO A 165 19.37 3.72 3.87
N ALA A 166 19.29 4.39 5.03
CA ALA A 166 20.47 4.67 5.82
C ALA A 166 21.14 3.33 6.09
N GLN A 167 22.37 3.19 5.61
CA GLN A 167 23.21 2.06 5.96
C GLN A 167 23.25 1.99 7.48
N ILE A 168 22.83 0.89 8.06
CA ILE A 168 23.00 0.59 9.47
C ILE A 168 24.52 0.65 9.69
N ARG A 169 24.99 1.70 10.30
CA ARG A 169 26.38 1.75 10.81
C ARG A 169 26.41 0.86 12.03
N ASN A 170 27.10 -0.28 11.89
CA ASN A 170 27.47 -1.11 13.03
C ASN A 170 28.37 -0.33 13.97
#